data_25f3ae1ecf15fdeee4d8ef29a0e94bfb
#
_entry.id   25f3ae1ecf15fdeee4d8ef29a0e94bfb
#
_cell.length_a   1.000
_cell.length_b   1.000
_cell.length_c   1.000
_cell.angle_alpha   90.00
_cell.angle_beta   90.00
_cell.angle_gamma   90.00
#
_symmetry.space_group_name_H-M   'P 1'
#
loop_
_entity.id
_entity.type
_entity.pdbx_description
1 polymer ?
#
loop_
_entity_poly.entity_id
_entity_poly.type
_entity_poly.pdbx_seq_one_letter_code
_entity_poly.pdbx_strand_id
1 'polypeptide(L)' 'ADDNASGVAGVIELARYFTSNKIKENCNFLFLCFSGEELGLYGSKSFAENSSFDPKKIQLMINMDMIGRYDPVKKLTI' A
#
# COMPACT_ATOMS: atom_id res chain seq x y z
N ALA A 1 -1.76 -9.24 -14.42
CA ALA A 1 -0.81 -9.49 -13.32
C ALA A 1 -0.28 -8.20 -12.70
N ASP A 2 0.01 -7.18 -13.53
CA ASP A 2 0.47 -5.89 -12.99
C ASP A 2 -0.62 -5.22 -12.15
N ASP A 3 -1.85 -5.37 -12.52
CA ASP A 3 -3.01 -4.83 -11.81
C ASP A 3 -3.67 -5.93 -10.95
N ASN A 4 -3.43 -6.03 -9.62
CA ASN A 4 -2.39 -5.21 -8.96
C ASN A 4 -1.43 -6.13 -8.20
N ALA A 5 -1.01 -7.21 -8.82
CA ALA A 5 -0.07 -8.14 -8.22
C ALA A 5 1.27 -7.45 -7.92
N SER A 6 1.67 -6.49 -8.76
CA SER A 6 2.89 -5.74 -8.54
C SER A 6 2.82 -4.89 -7.28
N GLY A 7 1.70 -4.21 -7.04
CA GLY A 7 1.51 -3.44 -5.81
C GLY A 7 1.47 -4.32 -4.58
N VAL A 8 0.79 -5.46 -4.66
CA VAL A 8 0.74 -6.43 -3.57
C VAL A 8 2.13 -6.97 -3.26
N ALA A 9 2.89 -7.33 -4.30
CA ALA A 9 4.26 -7.81 -4.12
C ALA A 9 5.14 -6.72 -3.48
N GLY A 10 4.93 -5.47 -3.86
CA GLY A 10 5.65 -4.34 -3.27
C GLY A 10 5.37 -4.20 -1.77
N VAL A 11 4.11 -4.32 -1.36
CA VAL A 11 3.73 -4.27 0.06
C VAL A 11 4.41 -5.40 0.83
N ILE A 12 4.36 -6.62 0.31
CA ILE A 12 4.97 -7.78 0.96
C ILE A 12 6.48 -7.60 1.08
N GLU A 13 7.13 -7.11 0.03
CA GLU A 13 8.58 -6.91 0.04
C GLU A 13 9.00 -5.83 1.04
N LEU A 14 8.25 -4.74 1.14
CA LEU A 14 8.52 -3.70 2.13
C LEU A 14 8.32 -4.22 3.55
N ALA A 15 7.29 -5.02 3.78
CA ALA A 15 7.06 -5.63 5.08
C ALA A 15 8.23 -6.54 5.44
N ARG A 16 8.72 -7.34 4.49
CA ARG A 16 9.88 -8.19 4.69
C ARG A 16 11.11 -7.37 5.04
N TYR A 17 11.35 -6.29 4.30
CA TYR A 17 12.51 -5.42 4.53
C TYR A 17 12.49 -4.81 5.92
N PHE A 18 11.37 -4.20 6.31
CA PHE A 18 11.29 -3.49 7.58
C PHE A 18 11.24 -4.41 8.80
N THR A 19 10.88 -5.68 8.63
CA THR A 19 10.92 -6.64 9.73
C THR A 19 12.26 -7.35 9.85
N SER A 20 13.08 -7.35 8.82
CA SER A 20 14.35 -8.09 8.80
C SER A 20 15.59 -7.20 8.86
N ASN A 21 15.46 -5.88 8.71
CA ASN A 21 16.62 -5.01 8.80
C ASN A 21 17.06 -4.85 10.28
N LYS A 22 18.31 -4.43 10.46
CA LYS A 22 18.87 -4.25 11.81
C LYS A 22 18.68 -2.83 12.34
N ILE A 23 18.09 -1.96 11.54
CA ILE A 23 17.85 -0.56 11.90
C ILE A 23 16.43 -0.46 12.45
N LYS A 24 16.32 0.12 13.65
CA LYS A 24 15.01 0.34 14.26
C LYS A 24 14.48 1.70 13.86
N GLU A 25 13.38 1.70 13.15
CA GLU A 25 12.72 2.92 12.70
C GLU A 25 12.00 3.62 13.86
N ASN A 26 11.83 4.94 13.74
CA ASN A 26 11.20 5.75 14.78
C ASN A 26 9.68 5.78 14.69
N CYS A 27 9.09 5.06 13.75
CA CYS A 27 7.64 5.02 13.57
C CYS A 27 7.17 3.59 13.33
N ASN A 28 5.90 3.38 13.51
CA ASN A 28 5.26 2.11 13.21
C ASN A 28 4.80 2.07 11.77
N PHE A 29 4.70 0.86 11.21
CA PHE A 29 4.25 0.65 9.84
C PHE A 29 2.98 -0.19 9.84
N LEU A 30 2.05 0.18 8.97
CA LEU A 30 0.83 -0.57 8.73
C LEU A 30 0.81 -0.97 7.25
N PHE A 31 0.77 -2.28 7.00
CA PHE A 31 0.76 -2.82 5.64
C PHE A 31 -0.63 -3.34 5.33
N LEU A 32 -1.21 -2.84 4.23
CA LEU A 32 -2.59 -3.12 3.88
C LEU A 32 -2.71 -3.60 2.43
N CYS A 33 -3.46 -4.68 2.24
CA CYS A 33 -3.89 -5.14 0.93
C CYS A 33 -5.41 -5.22 0.96
N PHE A 34 -6.06 -4.48 0.07
CA PHE A 34 -7.53 -4.39 0.07
C PHE A 34 -8.14 -5.24 -1.03
N SER A 35 -9.34 -5.72 -0.78
CA SER A 35 -10.16 -6.41 -1.76
C SER A 35 -11.29 -5.49 -2.23
N GLY A 36 -11.96 -5.89 -3.32
CA GLY A 36 -13.15 -5.19 -3.80
C GLY A 36 -12.87 -3.86 -4.49
N GLU A 37 -11.65 -3.62 -4.94
CA GLU A 37 -11.29 -2.37 -5.61
C GLU A 37 -12.09 -2.19 -6.91
N GLU A 38 -12.17 -3.23 -7.70
CA GLU A 38 -12.86 -3.20 -9.00
C GLU A 38 -14.37 -2.99 -8.85
N LEU A 39 -14.91 -3.20 -7.66
CA LEU A 39 -16.34 -3.05 -7.37
C LEU A 39 -16.66 -1.72 -6.69
N GLY A 40 -15.72 -0.77 -6.66
CA GLY A 40 -15.93 0.53 -6.08
C GLY A 40 -15.11 0.80 -4.82
N LEU A 41 -13.92 0.22 -4.74
CA LEU A 41 -12.97 0.44 -3.65
C LEU A 41 -13.52 0.00 -2.29
N TYR A 42 -14.29 -1.09 -2.27
CA TYR A 42 -14.99 -1.53 -1.06
C TYR A 42 -14.06 -1.78 0.12
N GLY A 43 -12.91 -2.42 -0.11
CA GLY A 43 -11.99 -2.75 0.96
C GLY A 43 -11.38 -1.51 1.62
N SER A 44 -10.89 -0.58 0.83
CA SER A 44 -10.28 0.63 1.37
C SER A 44 -11.31 1.55 2.02
N LYS A 45 -12.49 1.65 1.44
CA LYS A 45 -13.58 2.43 2.04
C LYS A 45 -14.02 1.84 3.36
N SER A 46 -14.15 0.52 3.44
CA SER A 46 -14.52 -0.15 4.67
C SER A 46 -13.47 0.08 5.76
N PHE A 47 -12.21 0.00 5.42
CA PHE A 47 -11.14 0.27 6.37
C PHE A 47 -11.22 1.72 6.88
N ALA A 48 -11.40 2.69 5.98
CA ALA A 48 -11.46 4.10 6.36
C ALA A 48 -12.65 4.42 7.26
N GLU A 49 -13.79 3.77 7.02
CA GLU A 49 -15.03 4.07 7.74
C GLU A 49 -15.20 3.27 9.03
N ASN A 50 -14.70 2.03 9.07
CA ASN A 50 -15.02 1.08 10.14
C ASN A 50 -13.82 0.63 10.96
N SER A 51 -12.62 1.11 10.61
CA SER A 51 -11.41 0.75 11.34
C SER A 51 -11.40 1.39 12.72
N SER A 52 -10.90 0.67 13.71
CA SER A 52 -10.64 1.22 15.03
C SER A 52 -9.36 2.07 15.05
N PHE A 53 -8.63 2.10 13.95
CA PHE A 53 -7.38 2.84 13.84
C PHE A 53 -7.66 4.33 13.67
N ASP A 54 -6.99 5.17 14.47
CA ASP A 54 -7.19 6.62 14.42
C ASP A 54 -6.43 7.20 13.22
N PRO A 55 -7.15 7.74 12.21
CA PRO A 55 -6.48 8.30 11.03
C PRO A 55 -5.60 9.51 11.34
N LYS A 56 -5.81 10.17 12.46
CA LYS A 56 -4.97 11.31 12.87
C LYS A 56 -3.55 10.89 13.25
N LYS A 57 -3.33 9.60 13.51
CA LYS A 57 -2.02 9.05 13.82
C LYS A 57 -1.22 8.66 12.59
N ILE A 58 -1.82 8.74 11.41
CA ILE A 58 -1.14 8.45 10.15
C ILE A 58 -0.39 9.68 9.69
N GLN A 59 0.94 9.59 9.64
CA GLN A 59 1.78 10.69 9.20
C GLN A 59 2.00 10.67 7.68
N LEU A 60 2.03 9.47 7.09
CA LEU A 60 2.28 9.30 5.67
C LEU A 60 1.56 8.06 5.17
N MET A 61 0.95 8.16 4.01
CA MET A 61 0.34 7.03 3.32
C MET A 61 0.98 6.88 1.95
N ILE A 62 1.35 5.65 1.61
CA ILE A 62 1.89 5.31 0.30
C ILE A 62 0.96 4.28 -0.32
N ASN A 63 0.45 4.59 -1.49
CA ASN A 63 -0.39 3.70 -2.27
C ASN A 63 0.36 3.21 -3.49
N MET A 64 0.40 1.89 -3.69
CA MET A 64 1.09 1.28 -4.82
C MET A 64 0.08 0.60 -5.73
N ASP A 65 0.01 1.08 -6.96
CA ASP A 65 -0.93 0.55 -7.94
C ASP A 65 -0.21 0.41 -9.28
N MET A 66 -0.15 -0.83 -9.77
CA MET A 66 0.43 -1.14 -11.08
C MET A 66 1.87 -0.66 -11.25
N ILE A 67 2.72 -0.99 -10.28
CA ILE A 67 4.11 -0.52 -10.25
C ILE A 67 5.08 -1.42 -11.02
N GLY A 68 4.60 -2.52 -11.60
CA GLY A 68 5.46 -3.53 -12.22
C GLY A 68 5.95 -3.17 -13.61
N ARG A 69 5.33 -2.18 -14.26
CA ARG A 69 5.69 -1.81 -15.64
C ARG A 69 5.69 -0.30 -15.78
N TYR A 70 6.75 0.19 -16.42
CA TYR A 70 6.88 1.61 -16.73
C TYR A 70 6.58 1.85 -18.20
N ASP A 71 5.67 2.79 -18.47
CA ASP A 71 5.35 3.21 -19.84
C ASP A 71 5.92 4.62 -20.04
N PRO A 72 6.94 4.79 -20.91
CA PRO A 72 7.54 6.11 -21.13
C PRO A 72 6.57 7.15 -21.66
N VAL A 73 5.52 6.71 -22.37
CA VAL A 73 4.52 7.63 -22.91
C VAL A 73 3.60 8.16 -21.82
N LYS A 74 3.18 7.29 -20.91
CA LYS A 74 2.29 7.66 -19.81
C LYS A 74 3.00 8.25 -18.62
N LYS A 75 4.28 7.96 -18.47
CA LYS A 75 5.13 8.38 -17.36
C LYS A 75 4.67 7.85 -16.02
N LEU A 76 5.48 8.04 -14.99
CA LEU A 76 5.14 7.68 -13.63
C LEU A 76 4.33 8.81 -13.00
N THR A 77 3.20 8.47 -12.39
CA THR A 77 2.36 9.45 -11.69
C THR A 77 2.54 9.29 -10.19
N ILE A 78 2.78 10.39 -9.53
CA ILE A 78 2.92 10.44 -8.08
C ILE A 78 1.80 11.28 -7.48
#